data_469b9a0a447609657ed2602621ed7364
#
_entry.id   469b9a0a447609657ed2602621ed7364
#
_cell.length_a   1.000
_cell.length_b   1.000
_cell.length_c   1.000
_cell.angle_alpha   90.00
_cell.angle_beta   90.00
_cell.angle_gamma   90.00
#
_symmetry.space_group_name_H-M   'P 1'
#
loop_
_entity.id
_entity.type
_entity.pdbx_description
1 polymer ?
#
loop_
_entity_poly.entity_id
_entity_poly.type
_entity_poly.pdbx_seq_one_letter_code
_entity_poly.pdbx_strand_id
1 'polypeptide(L)'
;EHFRSLPPIINFSNKEFYGGRIKVMRRNDNSKKVLETVVVPDGKVDFDATRNLPEIEALVKRLHEIVVEDERKNPDNPVSIGIISPFRAQVEQLKISVAKVLSEHMMEKHQIEIGTAHTFQGDERDIILTSWAYANNSFPQSLIFLQKPNLFNVAITRARYQLINFISKDPRELPEGILRSYLGFVQEYEDRYALSKSDDFDENVYKNAFEKEVAQAFRDLGHEVTCGVDIAGLSADLVVDNKFVIECDGVEDKTPCKVSN
;
A
#
# COMPACT_ATOMS: atom_id res chain seq x y z
N GLU A 1 14.70 8.23 -11.65
CA GLU A 1 14.96 7.30 -10.54
C GLU A 1 14.16 7.73 -9.32
N HIS A 2 13.56 6.75 -8.61
CA HIS A 2 12.77 6.99 -7.41
C HIS A 2 13.36 6.21 -6.23
N PHE A 3 13.74 6.93 -5.17
CA PHE A 3 14.44 6.37 -3.99
C PHE A 3 13.59 6.45 -2.71
N ARG A 4 12.38 6.99 -2.76
CA ARG A 4 11.62 7.41 -1.56
C ARG A 4 10.67 6.33 -1.06
N SER A 5 9.78 5.88 -1.91
CA SER A 5 8.73 4.91 -1.55
C SER A 5 9.15 3.49 -1.89
N LEU A 6 8.59 2.53 -1.17
CA LEU A 6 8.71 1.12 -1.54
C LEU A 6 8.01 0.84 -2.88
N PRO A 7 8.50 -0.16 -3.66
CA PRO A 7 7.94 -0.48 -4.98
C PRO A 7 6.42 -0.64 -5.02
N PRO A 8 5.75 -1.36 -4.09
CA PRO A 8 4.31 -1.51 -4.14
C PRO A 8 3.55 -0.18 -4.13
N ILE A 9 4.06 0.84 -3.43
CA ILE A 9 3.41 2.15 -3.33
C ILE A 9 3.45 2.90 -4.66
N ILE A 10 4.59 2.87 -5.35
CA ILE A 10 4.80 3.68 -6.55
C ILE A 10 4.42 2.96 -7.85
N ASN A 11 4.34 1.63 -7.85
CA ASN A 11 4.14 0.83 -9.07
C ASN A 11 2.83 1.15 -9.78
N PHE A 12 1.72 1.30 -9.06
CA PHE A 12 0.46 1.72 -9.69
C PHE A 12 0.60 3.08 -10.36
N SER A 13 1.12 4.07 -9.63
CA SER A 13 1.36 5.41 -10.14
C SER A 13 2.31 5.40 -11.35
N ASN A 14 3.37 4.61 -11.30
CA ASN A 14 4.33 4.48 -12.38
C ASN A 14 3.67 3.94 -13.66
N LYS A 15 2.85 2.91 -13.55
CA LYS A 15 2.12 2.33 -14.68
C LYS A 15 1.08 3.31 -15.24
N GLU A 16 0.25 3.88 -14.37
CA GLU A 16 -0.93 4.67 -14.76
C GLU A 16 -0.57 6.05 -15.27
N PHE A 17 0.38 6.76 -14.61
CA PHE A 17 0.67 8.16 -14.91
C PHE A 17 2.00 8.39 -15.63
N TYR A 18 2.94 7.45 -15.52
CA TYR A 18 4.30 7.63 -16.04
C TYR A 18 4.70 6.61 -17.11
N GLY A 19 3.77 5.72 -17.51
CA GLY A 19 4.01 4.72 -18.57
C GLY A 19 5.17 3.77 -18.26
N GLY A 20 5.37 3.42 -16.97
CA GLY A 20 6.43 2.50 -16.53
C GLY A 20 7.85 3.09 -16.53
N ARG A 21 8.00 4.42 -16.77
CA ARG A 21 9.32 5.05 -16.97
C ARG A 21 10.10 5.34 -15.68
N ILE A 22 9.46 5.26 -14.51
CA ILE A 22 10.13 5.50 -13.24
C ILE A 22 10.89 4.24 -12.82
N LYS A 23 12.21 4.37 -12.69
CA LYS A 23 13.04 3.30 -12.11
C LYS A 23 12.98 3.42 -10.59
N VAL A 24 12.39 2.41 -9.93
CA VAL A 24 12.30 2.35 -8.47
C VAL A 24 13.58 1.67 -7.96
N MET A 25 14.35 2.39 -7.16
CA MET A 25 15.67 1.94 -6.70
C MET A 25 15.65 1.34 -5.29
N ARG A 26 14.47 1.24 -4.68
CA ARG A 26 14.29 0.71 -3.33
C ARG A 26 13.84 -0.75 -3.38
N ARG A 27 14.36 -1.57 -2.47
CA ARG A 27 13.92 -2.97 -2.33
C ARG A 27 12.79 -3.07 -1.31
N ASN A 28 11.85 -3.97 -1.57
CA ASN A 28 10.85 -4.42 -0.60
C ASN A 28 11.24 -5.83 -0.14
N ASP A 29 11.47 -5.99 1.15
CA ASP A 29 11.83 -7.27 1.76
C ASP A 29 10.60 -8.11 2.13
N ASN A 30 9.40 -7.63 1.80
CA ASN A 30 8.12 -8.25 2.16
C ASN A 30 7.94 -8.56 3.66
N SER A 31 8.77 -7.98 4.54
CA SER A 31 8.67 -8.19 5.99
C SER A 31 7.38 -7.63 6.56
N LYS A 32 6.88 -6.55 5.98
CA LYS A 32 5.65 -5.85 6.39
C LYS A 32 4.71 -5.66 5.21
N LYS A 33 3.40 -5.67 5.51
CA LYS A 33 2.36 -5.33 4.54
C LYS A 33 2.46 -3.83 4.19
N VAL A 34 2.77 -3.53 2.93
CA VAL A 34 3.02 -2.16 2.44
C VAL A 34 1.75 -1.45 2.04
N LEU A 35 0.82 -2.17 1.38
CA LEU A 35 -0.47 -1.66 0.95
C LEU A 35 -1.59 -2.41 1.66
N GLU A 36 -2.63 -1.68 2.08
CA GLU A 36 -3.78 -2.23 2.77
C GLU A 36 -5.05 -1.48 2.38
N THR A 37 -6.16 -2.20 2.24
CA THR A 37 -7.51 -1.62 2.11
C THR A 37 -8.38 -2.09 3.26
N VAL A 38 -8.91 -1.14 4.03
CA VAL A 38 -9.88 -1.35 5.09
C VAL A 38 -11.25 -0.92 4.58
N VAL A 39 -12.12 -1.90 4.35
CA VAL A 39 -13.52 -1.64 3.98
C VAL A 39 -14.34 -1.44 5.24
N VAL A 40 -15.09 -0.34 5.30
CA VAL A 40 -16.00 0.02 6.41
C VAL A 40 -17.44 -0.10 5.91
N PRO A 41 -18.06 -1.28 5.98
CA PRO A 41 -19.31 -1.57 5.25
C PRO A 41 -20.51 -0.74 5.71
N ASP A 42 -20.55 -0.35 6.99
CA ASP A 42 -21.61 0.47 7.57
C ASP A 42 -21.40 1.98 7.42
N GLY A 43 -20.34 2.36 6.70
CA GLY A 43 -20.03 3.77 6.49
C GLY A 43 -21.07 4.47 5.64
N LYS A 44 -21.42 5.69 6.07
CA LYS A 44 -22.35 6.59 5.38
C LYS A 44 -21.79 7.99 5.34
N VAL A 45 -21.93 8.62 4.20
CA VAL A 45 -21.57 10.03 4.03
C VAL A 45 -22.72 10.91 4.51
N ASP A 46 -22.38 11.91 5.32
CA ASP A 46 -23.28 12.98 5.71
C ASP A 46 -23.56 13.90 4.50
N PHE A 47 -24.83 14.10 4.17
CA PHE A 47 -25.22 14.83 2.98
C PHE A 47 -24.73 16.28 2.95
N ASP A 48 -24.65 16.93 4.10
CA ASP A 48 -24.34 18.35 4.16
C ASP A 48 -22.83 18.66 4.09
N ALA A 49 -21.98 17.68 4.47
CA ALA A 49 -20.57 17.96 4.73
C ALA A 49 -19.56 16.97 4.13
N THR A 50 -19.97 15.99 3.35
CA THR A 50 -19.08 14.96 2.78
C THR A 50 -18.19 14.29 3.86
N ARG A 51 -18.76 14.06 5.06
CA ARG A 51 -18.13 13.37 6.17
C ARG A 51 -18.65 11.94 6.25
N ASN A 52 -17.75 11.04 6.59
CA ASN A 52 -18.05 9.63 6.85
C ASN A 52 -17.55 9.28 8.25
N LEU A 53 -18.39 9.44 9.25
CA LEU A 53 -18.02 9.24 10.66
C LEU A 53 -17.54 7.80 10.95
N PRO A 54 -18.21 6.73 10.51
CA PRO A 54 -17.71 5.37 10.72
C PRO A 54 -16.32 5.12 10.11
N GLU A 55 -16.04 5.71 8.95
CA GLU A 55 -14.71 5.60 8.31
C GLU A 55 -13.65 6.34 9.13
N ILE A 56 -13.99 7.53 9.67
CA ILE A 56 -13.13 8.28 10.60
C ILE A 56 -12.84 7.47 11.86
N GLU A 57 -13.84 6.85 12.46
CA GLU A 57 -13.69 6.05 13.67
C GLU A 57 -12.75 4.84 13.43
N ALA A 58 -12.94 4.14 12.31
CA ALA A 58 -12.08 3.04 11.92
C ALA A 58 -10.63 3.49 11.69
N LEU A 59 -10.43 4.62 11.01
CA LEU A 59 -9.12 5.20 10.75
C LEU A 59 -8.44 5.64 12.04
N VAL A 60 -9.14 6.35 12.93
CA VAL A 60 -8.58 6.84 14.20
C VAL A 60 -8.21 5.69 15.12
N LYS A 61 -9.02 4.63 15.14
CA LYS A 61 -8.69 3.40 15.87
C LYS A 61 -7.38 2.79 15.35
N ARG A 62 -7.24 2.66 14.02
CA ARG A 62 -6.03 2.13 13.39
C ARG A 62 -4.81 3.00 13.64
N LEU A 63 -4.97 4.32 13.57
CA LEU A 63 -3.91 5.28 13.92
C LEU A 63 -3.41 5.07 15.35
N HIS A 64 -4.33 4.95 16.31
CA HIS A 64 -3.98 4.71 17.71
C HIS A 64 -3.21 3.40 17.89
N GLU A 65 -3.64 2.32 17.24
CA GLU A 65 -2.95 1.03 17.26
C GLU A 65 -1.51 1.16 16.72
N ILE A 66 -1.32 1.87 15.59
CA ILE A 66 -0.01 2.12 15.00
C ILE A 66 0.90 2.88 15.96
N VAL A 67 0.40 3.98 16.54
CA VAL A 67 1.17 4.81 17.46
C VAL A 67 1.59 4.01 18.70
N VAL A 68 0.66 3.29 19.33
CA VAL A 68 0.96 2.47 20.52
C VAL A 68 1.97 1.37 20.22
N GLU A 69 1.85 0.72 19.05
CA GLU A 69 2.79 -0.33 18.66
C GLU A 69 4.18 0.25 18.38
N ASP A 70 4.26 1.40 17.71
CA ASP A 70 5.53 2.03 17.36
C ASP A 70 6.24 2.57 18.61
N GLU A 71 5.52 3.19 19.55
CA GLU A 71 6.06 3.61 20.85
C GLU A 71 6.68 2.43 21.62
N ARG A 72 6.09 1.26 21.52
CA ARG A 72 6.63 0.06 22.17
C ARG A 72 7.88 -0.48 21.48
N LYS A 73 7.95 -0.40 20.14
CA LYS A 73 9.02 -1.01 19.33
C LYS A 73 10.18 -0.06 19.03
N ASN A 74 9.87 1.21 18.81
CA ASN A 74 10.80 2.22 18.31
C ASN A 74 10.71 3.56 19.09
N PRO A 75 10.82 3.59 20.42
CA PRO A 75 10.56 4.80 21.21
C PRO A 75 11.46 5.98 20.84
N ASP A 76 12.70 5.70 20.38
CA ASP A 76 13.71 6.71 20.06
C ASP A 76 13.69 7.13 18.59
N ASN A 77 13.00 6.40 17.73
CA ASN A 77 12.92 6.70 16.29
C ASN A 77 11.49 6.46 15.77
N PRO A 78 10.54 7.29 16.20
CA PRO A 78 9.12 7.11 15.86
C PRO A 78 8.86 7.32 14.36
N VAL A 79 7.91 6.55 13.84
CA VAL A 79 7.46 6.71 12.47
C VAL A 79 6.65 7.99 12.29
N SER A 80 6.85 8.68 11.18
CA SER A 80 6.04 9.84 10.80
C SER A 80 4.75 9.38 10.11
N ILE A 81 3.60 10.02 10.43
CA ILE A 81 2.28 9.59 9.97
C ILE A 81 1.54 10.74 9.28
N GLY A 82 0.98 10.46 8.12
CA GLY A 82 0.10 11.37 7.42
C GLY A 82 -1.32 10.82 7.29
N ILE A 83 -2.31 11.69 7.37
CA ILE A 83 -3.71 11.36 7.13
C ILE A 83 -4.23 12.23 6.00
N ILE A 84 -4.65 11.60 4.91
CA ILE A 84 -5.11 12.28 3.71
C ILE A 84 -6.58 11.98 3.47
N SER A 85 -7.37 13.03 3.24
CA SER A 85 -8.69 12.88 2.65
C SER A 85 -8.90 13.90 1.53
N PRO A 86 -9.59 13.53 0.45
CA PRO A 86 -9.94 14.45 -0.63
C PRO A 86 -10.89 15.57 -0.18
N PHE A 87 -11.73 15.33 0.83
CA PHE A 87 -12.79 16.24 1.25
C PHE A 87 -12.40 17.04 2.49
N ARG A 88 -12.51 18.37 2.42
CA ARG A 88 -12.16 19.26 3.54
C ARG A 88 -12.98 18.97 4.80
N ALA A 89 -14.28 18.72 4.66
CA ALA A 89 -15.13 18.41 5.81
C ALA A 89 -14.70 17.11 6.54
N GLN A 90 -14.22 16.10 5.78
CA GLN A 90 -13.63 14.90 6.34
C GLN A 90 -12.32 15.22 7.09
N VAL A 91 -11.45 16.04 6.50
CA VAL A 91 -10.18 16.49 7.12
C VAL A 91 -10.43 17.19 8.46
N GLU A 92 -11.36 18.16 8.50
CA GLU A 92 -11.66 18.89 9.74
C GLU A 92 -12.21 17.96 10.83
N GLN A 93 -13.06 17.02 10.45
CA GLN A 93 -13.58 16.04 11.42
C GLN A 93 -12.49 15.06 11.88
N LEU A 94 -11.58 14.65 10.99
CA LEU A 94 -10.41 13.82 11.33
C LEU A 94 -9.53 14.53 12.35
N LYS A 95 -9.21 15.82 12.17
CA LYS A 95 -8.45 16.60 13.14
C LYS A 95 -9.09 16.59 14.53
N ILE A 96 -10.39 16.83 14.58
CA ILE A 96 -11.16 16.81 15.86
C ILE A 96 -11.11 15.42 16.50
N SER A 97 -11.26 14.37 15.71
CA SER A 97 -11.34 13.00 16.22
C SER A 97 -9.96 12.48 16.66
N VAL A 98 -8.90 12.83 15.96
CA VAL A 98 -7.52 12.47 16.33
C VAL A 98 -7.11 13.17 17.61
N ALA A 99 -7.42 14.48 17.78
CA ALA A 99 -7.10 15.25 18.98
C ALA A 99 -7.83 14.75 20.24
N LYS A 100 -8.90 13.97 20.10
CA LYS A 100 -9.57 13.32 21.26
C LYS A 100 -8.86 12.06 21.73
N VAL A 101 -8.05 11.44 20.89
CA VAL A 101 -7.44 10.12 21.13
C VAL A 101 -5.93 10.22 21.39
N LEU A 102 -5.27 11.16 20.72
CA LEU A 102 -3.83 11.38 20.84
C LEU A 102 -3.53 12.72 21.50
N SER A 103 -2.56 12.75 22.41
CA SER A 103 -2.05 14.00 23.00
C SER A 103 -1.24 14.80 21.96
N GLU A 104 -1.12 16.12 22.17
CA GLU A 104 -0.27 16.99 21.35
C GLU A 104 1.16 16.47 21.27
N HIS A 105 1.72 16.01 22.38
CA HIS A 105 3.05 15.42 22.44
C HIS A 105 3.20 14.21 21.49
N MET A 106 2.20 13.31 21.46
CA MET A 106 2.24 12.16 20.55
C MET A 106 2.08 12.59 19.10
N MET A 107 1.24 13.59 18.84
CA MET A 107 1.07 14.14 17.49
C MET A 107 2.36 14.79 16.97
N GLU A 108 3.05 15.55 17.80
CA GLU A 108 4.36 16.14 17.46
C GLU A 108 5.43 15.08 17.26
N LYS A 109 5.53 14.13 18.20
CA LYS A 109 6.52 13.05 18.17
C LYS A 109 6.44 12.23 16.90
N HIS A 110 5.24 11.84 16.46
CA HIS A 110 4.99 11.09 15.22
C HIS A 110 4.81 12.00 13.99
N GLN A 111 5.06 13.31 14.11
CA GLN A 111 4.90 14.29 13.03
C GLN A 111 3.56 14.11 12.30
N ILE A 112 2.46 13.94 13.08
CA ILE A 112 1.15 13.65 12.50
C ILE A 112 0.64 14.87 11.75
N GLU A 113 0.47 14.73 10.43
CA GLU A 113 -0.12 15.73 9.55
C GLU A 113 -1.46 15.24 9.03
N ILE A 114 -2.49 16.10 9.06
CA ILE A 114 -3.84 15.78 8.61
C ILE A 114 -4.28 16.82 7.59
N GLY A 115 -4.52 16.40 6.35
CA GLY A 115 -4.86 17.35 5.31
C GLY A 115 -5.42 16.72 4.04
N THR A 116 -5.60 17.58 3.03
CA THR A 116 -5.91 17.15 1.66
C THR A 116 -4.63 16.83 0.90
N ALA A 117 -4.74 16.27 -0.31
CA ALA A 117 -3.59 16.05 -1.17
C ALA A 117 -2.77 17.32 -1.42
N HIS A 118 -3.39 18.51 -1.43
CA HIS A 118 -2.67 19.78 -1.58
C HIS A 118 -1.78 20.09 -0.38
N THR A 119 -2.21 19.76 0.85
CA THR A 119 -1.42 19.95 2.08
C THR A 119 -0.12 19.15 2.00
N PHE A 120 -0.18 17.95 1.41
CA PHE A 120 0.96 17.05 1.29
C PHE A 120 1.79 17.25 0.01
N GLN A 121 1.56 18.34 -0.74
CA GLN A 121 2.35 18.58 -1.94
C GLN A 121 3.82 18.89 -1.59
N GLY A 122 4.73 17.98 -1.95
CA GLY A 122 6.16 18.07 -1.62
C GLY A 122 6.53 17.44 -0.28
N ASP A 123 5.57 17.04 0.54
CA ASP A 123 5.78 16.41 1.83
C ASP A 123 5.51 14.89 1.78
N GLU A 124 6.16 14.13 2.64
CA GLU A 124 6.10 12.67 2.70
C GLU A 124 6.10 12.20 4.16
N ARG A 125 5.46 11.05 4.40
CA ARG A 125 5.45 10.39 5.72
C ARG A 125 5.80 8.91 5.57
N ASP A 126 6.25 8.32 6.64
CA ASP A 126 6.57 6.90 6.69
C ASP A 126 5.32 6.06 6.45
N ILE A 127 4.23 6.45 7.10
CA ILE A 127 2.92 5.81 6.96
C ILE A 127 1.89 6.86 6.52
N ILE A 128 1.09 6.52 5.52
CA ILE A 128 -0.09 7.31 5.13
C ILE A 128 -1.36 6.49 5.36
N LEU A 129 -2.34 7.13 6.00
CA LEU A 129 -3.71 6.64 6.08
C LEU A 129 -4.59 7.52 5.18
N THR A 130 -5.24 6.92 4.20
CA THR A 130 -6.11 7.66 3.27
C THR A 130 -7.57 7.34 3.57
N SER A 131 -8.38 8.38 3.83
CA SER A 131 -9.83 8.26 3.97
C SER A 131 -10.49 8.77 2.70
N TRP A 132 -11.05 7.86 1.91
CA TRP A 132 -11.70 8.18 0.64
C TRP A 132 -13.07 8.81 0.84
N ALA A 133 -13.70 8.60 1.99
CA ALA A 133 -15.03 9.08 2.37
C ALA A 133 -16.08 8.81 1.27
N TYR A 134 -16.01 7.63 0.68
CA TYR A 134 -16.94 7.20 -0.38
C TYR A 134 -17.72 5.96 0.07
N ALA A 135 -19.05 6.08 0.03
CA ALA A 135 -19.99 5.07 0.51
C ALA A 135 -21.14 4.86 -0.48
N ASN A 136 -22.04 3.91 -0.20
CA ASN A 136 -23.18 3.61 -1.06
C ASN A 136 -24.13 4.81 -1.26
N ASN A 137 -24.18 5.72 -0.31
CA ASN A 137 -25.02 6.93 -0.38
C ASN A 137 -24.27 8.17 -0.88
N SER A 138 -23.04 8.02 -1.37
CA SER A 138 -22.27 9.14 -1.94
C SER A 138 -22.85 9.64 -3.25
N PHE A 139 -22.75 10.95 -3.49
CA PHE A 139 -23.17 11.52 -4.77
C PHE A 139 -22.22 11.12 -5.90
N PRO A 140 -22.71 10.97 -7.15
CA PRO A 140 -21.85 10.69 -8.30
C PRO A 140 -20.73 11.73 -8.50
N GLN A 141 -20.99 12.99 -8.18
CA GLN A 141 -20.00 14.08 -8.26
C GLN A 141 -18.80 13.86 -7.35
N SER A 142 -19.01 13.20 -6.19
CA SER A 142 -17.92 12.84 -5.27
C SER A 142 -16.93 11.90 -5.96
N LEU A 143 -17.41 10.91 -6.70
CA LEU A 143 -16.55 9.99 -7.44
C LEU A 143 -15.76 10.71 -8.55
N ILE A 144 -16.41 11.61 -9.30
CA ILE A 144 -15.72 12.42 -10.32
C ILE A 144 -14.58 13.24 -9.70
N PHE A 145 -14.81 13.78 -8.49
CA PHE A 145 -13.78 14.52 -7.77
C PHE A 145 -12.60 13.60 -7.34
N LEU A 146 -12.91 12.41 -6.80
CA LEU A 146 -11.93 11.42 -6.38
C LEU A 146 -11.05 10.92 -7.53
N GLN A 147 -11.57 10.92 -8.75
CA GLN A 147 -10.86 10.43 -9.94
C GLN A 147 -10.01 11.50 -10.64
N LYS A 148 -9.84 12.70 -10.06
CA LYS A 148 -8.95 13.74 -10.63
C LYS A 148 -7.49 13.26 -10.56
N PRO A 149 -6.81 13.01 -11.72
CA PRO A 149 -5.53 12.30 -11.76
C PRO A 149 -4.46 12.94 -10.88
N ASN A 150 -4.32 14.28 -10.91
CA ASN A 150 -3.28 14.96 -10.17
C ASN A 150 -3.45 14.83 -8.65
N LEU A 151 -4.68 15.02 -8.14
CA LEU A 151 -4.97 14.88 -6.71
C LEU A 151 -4.85 13.45 -6.24
N PHE A 152 -5.34 12.52 -7.06
CA PHE A 152 -5.26 11.10 -6.81
C PHE A 152 -3.81 10.64 -6.70
N ASN A 153 -3.00 10.95 -7.71
CA ASN A 153 -1.59 10.57 -7.75
C ASN A 153 -0.81 11.12 -6.54
N VAL A 154 -1.06 12.37 -6.15
CA VAL A 154 -0.44 12.93 -4.93
C VAL A 154 -0.83 12.10 -3.70
N ALA A 155 -2.12 11.79 -3.51
CA ALA A 155 -2.57 11.05 -2.32
C ALA A 155 -1.90 9.69 -2.17
N ILE A 156 -1.76 8.91 -3.27
CA ILE A 156 -1.23 7.55 -3.23
C ILE A 156 0.30 7.44 -3.25
N THR A 157 1.01 8.56 -3.44
CA THR A 157 2.48 8.57 -3.55
C THR A 157 3.19 9.27 -2.39
N ARG A 158 2.48 9.61 -1.31
CA ARG A 158 3.07 10.32 -0.14
C ARG A 158 3.66 9.39 0.91
N ALA A 159 3.36 8.10 0.86
CA ALA A 159 3.90 7.11 1.77
C ALA A 159 5.32 6.69 1.37
N ARG A 160 6.18 6.48 2.37
CA ARG A 160 7.51 5.87 2.17
C ARG A 160 7.46 4.36 2.35
N TYR A 161 6.77 3.87 3.40
CA TYR A 161 6.80 2.46 3.82
C TYR A 161 5.44 1.79 3.82
N GLN A 162 4.36 2.51 4.17
CA GLN A 162 3.04 1.91 4.25
C GLN A 162 1.94 2.88 3.83
N LEU A 163 0.97 2.39 3.08
CA LEU A 163 -0.23 3.12 2.68
C LEU A 163 -1.47 2.29 2.99
N ILE A 164 -2.32 2.81 3.87
CA ILE A 164 -3.57 2.17 4.32
C ILE A 164 -4.75 2.97 3.80
N ASN A 165 -5.60 2.34 3.02
CA ASN A 165 -6.76 2.96 2.41
C ASN A 165 -8.02 2.60 3.21
N PHE A 166 -8.83 3.60 3.56
CA PHE A 166 -10.15 3.43 4.18
C PHE A 166 -11.22 3.85 3.18
N ILE A 167 -12.21 2.98 2.98
CA ILE A 167 -13.34 3.22 2.09
C ILE A 167 -14.59 2.51 2.63
N SER A 168 -15.76 3.10 2.42
CA SER A 168 -17.03 2.55 2.89
C SER A 168 -17.89 1.94 1.79
N LYS A 169 -17.28 1.65 0.66
CA LYS A 169 -17.88 0.88 -0.44
C LYS A 169 -16.95 -0.25 -0.84
N ASP A 170 -17.52 -1.43 -1.13
CA ASP A 170 -16.72 -2.55 -1.67
C ASP A 170 -16.00 -2.08 -2.97
N PRO A 171 -14.67 -2.22 -3.05
CA PRO A 171 -13.92 -1.84 -4.25
C PRO A 171 -14.44 -2.48 -5.54
N ARG A 172 -14.98 -3.70 -5.47
CA ARG A 172 -15.55 -4.43 -6.62
C ARG A 172 -16.85 -3.81 -7.14
N GLU A 173 -17.58 -3.09 -6.29
CA GLU A 173 -18.82 -2.40 -6.62
C GLU A 173 -18.63 -0.95 -7.06
N LEU A 174 -17.40 -0.46 -7.05
CA LEU A 174 -17.10 0.87 -7.56
C LEU A 174 -17.33 0.93 -9.08
N PRO A 175 -17.85 2.05 -9.59
CA PRO A 175 -17.86 2.30 -11.03
C PRO A 175 -16.44 2.26 -11.61
N GLU A 176 -16.33 1.94 -12.88
CA GLU A 176 -15.04 1.97 -13.58
C GLU A 176 -14.35 3.33 -13.45
N GLY A 177 -13.02 3.28 -13.27
CA GLY A 177 -12.20 4.46 -13.11
C GLY A 177 -10.98 4.21 -12.25
N ILE A 178 -10.20 5.26 -12.05
CA ILE A 178 -8.88 5.16 -11.41
C ILE A 178 -8.93 4.65 -9.98
N LEU A 179 -9.95 5.03 -9.19
CA LEU A 179 -10.10 4.57 -7.81
C LEU A 179 -10.35 3.06 -7.75
N ARG A 180 -11.24 2.54 -8.63
CA ARG A 180 -11.49 1.09 -8.72
C ARG A 180 -10.24 0.33 -9.15
N SER A 181 -9.55 0.81 -10.19
CA SER A 181 -8.32 0.20 -10.70
C SER A 181 -7.23 0.17 -9.64
N TYR A 182 -7.09 1.25 -8.87
CA TYR A 182 -6.11 1.34 -7.79
C TYR A 182 -6.44 0.39 -6.63
N LEU A 183 -7.67 0.38 -6.14
CA LEU A 183 -8.06 -0.51 -5.05
C LEU A 183 -8.03 -1.99 -5.47
N GLY A 184 -8.30 -2.29 -6.74
CA GLY A 184 -8.08 -3.60 -7.32
C GLY A 184 -6.59 -4.00 -7.32
N PHE A 185 -5.70 -3.09 -7.70
CA PHE A 185 -4.26 -3.30 -7.59
C PHE A 185 -3.81 -3.54 -6.14
N VAL A 186 -4.37 -2.80 -5.17
CA VAL A 186 -4.08 -3.03 -3.74
C VAL A 186 -4.55 -4.41 -3.32
N GLN A 187 -5.74 -4.86 -3.72
CA GLN A 187 -6.26 -6.19 -3.43
C GLN A 187 -5.36 -7.30 -3.99
N GLU A 188 -4.92 -7.19 -5.24
CA GLU A 188 -3.98 -8.13 -5.83
C GLU A 188 -2.64 -8.19 -5.07
N TYR A 189 -2.18 -7.05 -4.56
CA TYR A 189 -1.01 -7.01 -3.70
C TYR A 189 -1.26 -7.72 -2.36
N GLU A 190 -2.41 -7.47 -1.71
CA GLU A 190 -2.78 -8.10 -0.44
C GLU A 190 -2.88 -9.62 -0.57
N ASP A 191 -3.48 -10.11 -1.65
CA ASP A 191 -3.62 -11.54 -1.94
C ASP A 191 -2.24 -12.19 -2.10
N ARG A 192 -1.34 -11.58 -2.87
CA ARG A 192 0.05 -12.06 -3.03
C ARG A 192 0.83 -12.02 -1.72
N TYR A 193 0.66 -10.95 -0.93
CA TYR A 193 1.30 -10.84 0.37
C TYR A 193 0.81 -11.91 1.35
N ALA A 194 -0.49 -12.19 1.39
CA ALA A 194 -1.06 -13.26 2.21
C ALA A 194 -0.52 -14.63 1.82
N LEU A 195 -0.44 -14.94 0.50
CA LEU A 195 0.15 -16.17 -0.02
C LEU A 195 1.62 -16.30 0.39
N SER A 196 2.40 -15.22 0.33
CA SER A 196 3.82 -15.25 0.73
C SER A 196 4.04 -15.49 2.24
N LYS A 197 3.00 -15.37 3.06
CA LYS A 197 3.03 -15.59 4.52
C LYS A 197 2.36 -16.88 4.96
N SER A 198 1.64 -17.57 4.06
CA SER A 198 1.07 -18.87 4.35
C SER A 198 2.17 -19.97 4.25
N ASP A 199 2.22 -20.85 5.23
CA ASP A 199 3.06 -22.04 5.19
C ASP A 199 2.54 -23.08 4.16
N ASP A 200 1.33 -22.87 3.64
CA ASP A 200 0.73 -23.66 2.58
C ASP A 200 1.26 -23.21 1.22
N PHE A 201 2.11 -24.04 0.66
CA PHE A 201 2.64 -23.94 -0.68
C PHE A 201 1.52 -24.02 -1.72
N ASP A 202 1.00 -22.86 -2.15
CA ASP A 202 0.08 -22.85 -3.28
C ASP A 202 0.85 -22.98 -4.60
N GLU A 203 0.44 -23.94 -5.42
CA GLU A 203 1.02 -24.21 -6.75
C GLU A 203 0.94 -22.99 -7.70
N ASN A 204 0.07 -22.02 -7.39
CA ASN A 204 -0.19 -20.84 -8.21
C ASN A 204 0.83 -19.68 -8.04
N VAL A 205 1.76 -19.76 -7.11
CA VAL A 205 2.81 -18.74 -6.89
C VAL A 205 3.93 -18.83 -7.93
N TYR A 206 4.09 -20.00 -8.55
CA TYR A 206 5.13 -20.27 -9.54
C TYR A 206 4.58 -20.11 -10.97
N LYS A 207 5.35 -19.48 -11.84
CA LYS A 207 4.99 -19.33 -13.24
C LYS A 207 5.00 -20.68 -13.98
N ASN A 208 5.80 -21.62 -13.49
CA ASN A 208 5.94 -22.97 -14.08
C ASN A 208 6.44 -24.00 -13.06
N ALA A 209 6.36 -25.29 -13.41
CA ALA A 209 6.79 -26.39 -12.55
C ALA A 209 8.30 -26.36 -12.23
N PHE A 210 9.13 -25.88 -13.16
CA PHE A 210 10.58 -25.79 -12.97
C PHE A 210 10.96 -24.75 -11.92
N GLU A 211 10.30 -23.59 -11.93
CA GLU A 211 10.47 -22.57 -10.89
C GLU A 211 10.17 -23.12 -9.49
N LYS A 212 9.10 -23.93 -9.37
CA LYS A 212 8.74 -24.63 -8.13
C LYS A 212 9.82 -25.62 -7.68
N GLU A 213 10.35 -26.42 -8.59
CA GLU A 213 11.42 -27.39 -8.28
C GLU A 213 12.69 -26.70 -7.80
N VAL A 214 13.08 -25.60 -8.45
CA VAL A 214 14.26 -24.81 -8.08
C VAL A 214 14.05 -24.17 -6.70
N ALA A 215 12.89 -23.57 -6.45
CA ALA A 215 12.58 -22.97 -5.15
C ALA A 215 12.59 -24.01 -4.03
N GLN A 216 12.03 -25.20 -4.26
CA GLN A 216 12.03 -26.30 -3.29
C GLN A 216 13.45 -26.80 -3.00
N ALA A 217 14.28 -26.95 -4.02
CA ALA A 217 15.66 -27.42 -3.85
C ALA A 217 16.49 -26.45 -2.95
N PHE A 218 16.31 -25.12 -3.11
CA PHE A 218 16.98 -24.16 -2.23
C PHE A 218 16.46 -24.22 -0.80
N ARG A 219 15.17 -24.43 -0.60
CA ARG A 219 14.58 -24.57 0.76
C ARG A 219 15.05 -25.85 1.46
N ASP A 220 15.13 -26.95 0.72
CA ASP A 220 15.64 -28.22 1.24
C ASP A 220 17.11 -28.12 1.69
N LEU A 221 17.85 -27.17 1.10
CA LEU A 221 19.21 -26.82 1.51
C LEU A 221 19.25 -25.80 2.67
N GLY A 222 18.11 -25.37 3.18
CA GLY A 222 18.01 -24.46 4.33
C GLY A 222 18.06 -22.97 3.98
N HIS A 223 17.89 -22.61 2.70
CA HIS A 223 17.85 -21.21 2.26
C HIS A 223 16.44 -20.61 2.33
N GLU A 224 16.36 -19.31 2.62
CA GLU A 224 15.12 -18.54 2.52
C GLU A 224 14.85 -18.21 1.04
N VAL A 225 13.68 -18.59 0.52
CA VAL A 225 13.31 -18.37 -0.89
C VAL A 225 12.03 -17.59 -0.98
N THR A 226 12.06 -16.43 -1.66
CA THR A 226 10.91 -15.59 -1.97
C THR A 226 10.65 -15.64 -3.48
N CYS A 227 9.40 -15.86 -3.88
CA CYS A 227 8.98 -15.96 -5.28
C CYS A 227 8.33 -14.67 -5.78
N GLY A 228 8.45 -14.37 -7.09
CA GLY A 228 7.74 -13.27 -7.74
C GLY A 228 8.08 -11.89 -7.18
N VAL A 229 9.35 -11.59 -6.95
CA VAL A 229 9.81 -10.33 -6.32
C VAL A 229 10.12 -9.27 -7.38
N ASP A 230 9.49 -8.10 -7.25
CA ASP A 230 9.84 -6.94 -8.08
C ASP A 230 11.11 -6.25 -7.56
N ILE A 231 12.18 -6.30 -8.34
CA ILE A 231 13.45 -5.65 -8.05
C ILE A 231 13.73 -4.58 -9.11
N ALA A 232 13.71 -3.33 -8.72
CA ALA A 232 13.99 -2.17 -9.60
C ALA A 232 13.13 -2.14 -10.90
N GLY A 233 11.88 -2.61 -10.82
CA GLY A 233 10.96 -2.66 -11.96
C GLY A 233 11.14 -3.88 -12.88
N LEU A 234 11.93 -4.85 -12.45
CA LEU A 234 12.06 -6.17 -13.07
C LEU A 234 11.45 -7.21 -12.12
N SER A 235 10.60 -8.09 -12.65
CA SER A 235 10.04 -9.20 -11.88
C SER A 235 11.06 -10.33 -11.87
N ALA A 236 11.61 -10.62 -10.69
CA ALA A 236 12.49 -11.77 -10.48
C ALA A 236 11.65 -13.00 -10.15
N ASP A 237 11.96 -14.15 -10.72
CA ASP A 237 11.23 -15.39 -10.46
C ASP A 237 11.44 -15.83 -9.00
N LEU A 238 12.71 -15.91 -8.56
CA LEU A 238 13.07 -16.26 -7.19
C LEU A 238 14.13 -15.32 -6.64
N VAL A 239 14.07 -15.07 -5.33
CA VAL A 239 15.13 -14.41 -4.55
C VAL A 239 15.52 -15.33 -3.40
N VAL A 240 16.80 -15.68 -3.30
CA VAL A 240 17.35 -16.57 -2.27
C VAL A 240 18.17 -15.77 -1.26
N ASP A 241 17.88 -15.94 0.03
CA ASP A 241 18.55 -15.27 1.18
C ASP A 241 18.60 -13.75 1.06
N ASN A 242 17.65 -13.15 0.36
CA ASN A 242 17.66 -11.70 0.04
C ASN A 242 18.94 -11.20 -0.66
N LYS A 243 19.71 -12.09 -1.27
CA LYS A 243 21.01 -11.80 -1.89
C LYS A 243 21.11 -12.21 -3.36
N PHE A 244 20.51 -13.35 -3.71
CA PHE A 244 20.63 -13.91 -5.04
C PHE A 244 19.29 -13.81 -5.77
N VAL A 245 19.32 -13.31 -6.99
CA VAL A 245 18.18 -13.28 -7.90
C VAL A 245 18.34 -14.43 -8.88
N ILE A 246 17.29 -15.22 -9.05
CA ILE A 246 17.26 -16.37 -9.95
C ILE A 246 16.10 -16.16 -10.92
N GLU A 247 16.42 -16.21 -12.18
CA GLU A 247 15.46 -16.26 -13.30
C GLU A 247 15.35 -17.71 -13.76
N CYS A 248 14.13 -18.23 -13.76
CA CYS A 248 13.81 -19.59 -14.20
C CYS A 248 13.27 -19.56 -15.61
N ASP A 249 14.14 -19.54 -16.62
CA ASP A 249 13.75 -19.58 -18.02
C ASP A 249 13.09 -20.93 -18.34
N GLY A 250 11.83 -20.89 -18.80
CA GLY A 250 11.01 -22.08 -18.97
C GLY A 250 11.54 -23.10 -19.99
N VAL A 251 11.06 -24.32 -19.84
CA VAL A 251 11.52 -25.58 -20.48
C VAL A 251 11.39 -25.66 -22.01
N GLU A 252 10.98 -24.63 -22.71
CA GLU A 252 10.91 -24.67 -24.17
C GLU A 252 12.26 -24.48 -24.89
N ASP A 253 13.28 -23.92 -24.20
CA ASP A 253 14.63 -23.82 -24.74
C ASP A 253 15.66 -24.44 -23.78
N LYS A 254 16.40 -25.41 -24.25
CA LYS A 254 17.48 -26.15 -23.54
C LYS A 254 18.70 -25.26 -23.22
N THR A 255 18.51 -24.07 -22.71
CA THR A 255 19.59 -23.16 -22.32
C THR A 255 19.77 -23.18 -20.79
N PRO A 256 21.00 -23.32 -20.27
CA PRO A 256 21.22 -23.39 -18.83
C PRO A 256 20.98 -22.04 -18.13
N CYS A 257 20.47 -22.09 -16.90
CA CYS A 257 20.25 -20.94 -16.03
C CYS A 257 21.49 -20.03 -15.98
N LYS A 258 21.28 -18.74 -16.15
CA LYS A 258 22.31 -17.73 -15.88
C LYS A 258 22.20 -17.26 -14.44
N VAL A 259 23.26 -17.48 -13.68
CA VAL A 259 23.42 -16.91 -12.33
C VAL A 259 24.15 -15.58 -12.49
N SER A 260 23.50 -14.48 -12.11
CA SER A 260 24.13 -13.15 -12.06
C SER A 260 24.47 -12.82 -10.59
N ASN A 261 25.70 -12.49 -10.34
CA ASN A 261 26.20 -11.98 -9.05
C ASN A 261 25.84 -10.51 -8.85
#